data_630e07e9a767491abba257b78468983a
#
_entry.id   630e07e9a767491abba257b78468983a
#
_cell.length_a   1.000
_cell.length_b   1.000
_cell.length_c   1.000
_cell.angle_alpha   90.00
_cell.angle_beta   90.00
_cell.angle_gamma   90.00
#
_symmetry.space_group_name_H-M   'P 1'
#
loop_
_entity.id
_entity.type
_entity.pdbx_description
1 polymer ?
#
loop_
_entity_poly.entity_id
_entity_poly.type
_entity_poly.pdbx_seq_one_letter_code
_entity_poly.pdbx_strand_id
1 'polypeptide(L)'
;MIRPLHVLIAGGGLSGLGVAQGLVKSGHTVEVFERDRDLNRKQGYYLHMNAFGGEALRALLPDDLFALYQATSRVTYERRESVVLHDHFGELSSQPHLGPPNEGEIPHTGVHRRTLRQILSARLGGALRVGAPVTGYTEDADGVTVTLAGGGIARGDLLVGADGIRSVVRTQRLPEVPVIPAGVRGIGVYGRVPLTAELREIVPANLMDGVVIAVDRAGSRMLVGVFDPRQPVHEAAKRIAPDVTLDPVGPYMMVSCSVAPGTEVPPSAEWTAETPAMLRDSMRRAVALWHPAAAEIVGRMDLDSIFMIPFGFIVPAGTWEPSRVTLVGDAAHAMLPTLGMGANLALRDAEKLVEQLVRGTDPVAAIGGYEKDMREVAYPFHAMTLDHDKNFGGGALAESHDAG
;
A
#
# COMPACT_ATOMS: atom_id res chain seq x y z
N MET A 1 -5.99 -2.76 -32.30
CA MET A 1 -5.31 -3.35 -31.13
C MET A 1 -3.80 -3.21 -31.33
N ILE A 2 -3.08 -2.82 -30.28
CA ILE A 2 -1.61 -2.79 -30.29
C ILE A 2 -1.10 -4.22 -30.52
N ARG A 3 0.01 -4.39 -31.27
CA ARG A 3 0.72 -5.68 -31.33
C ARG A 3 1.11 -6.14 -29.92
N PRO A 4 1.33 -7.45 -29.67
CA PRO A 4 1.90 -7.89 -28.41
C PRO A 4 3.17 -7.11 -28.08
N LEU A 5 3.19 -6.50 -26.89
CA LEU A 5 4.32 -5.71 -26.39
C LEU A 5 5.15 -6.55 -25.43
N HIS A 6 6.43 -6.22 -25.32
CA HIS A 6 7.30 -6.63 -24.25
C HIS A 6 7.50 -5.47 -23.28
N VAL A 7 6.94 -5.56 -22.05
CA VAL A 7 6.90 -4.46 -21.09
C VAL A 7 7.82 -4.75 -19.90
N LEU A 8 8.76 -3.83 -19.67
CA LEU A 8 9.64 -3.86 -18.51
C LEU A 8 8.96 -3.14 -17.35
N ILE A 9 9.01 -3.72 -16.14
CA ILE A 9 8.37 -3.18 -14.95
C ILE A 9 9.41 -3.08 -13.84
N ALA A 10 9.73 -1.87 -13.42
CA ALA A 10 10.63 -1.62 -12.30
C ALA A 10 9.82 -1.61 -10.99
N GLY A 11 9.96 -2.65 -10.17
CA GLY A 11 9.30 -2.83 -8.88
C GLY A 11 8.20 -3.89 -8.87
N GLY A 12 8.34 -4.88 -7.97
CA GLY A 12 7.38 -5.94 -7.68
C GLY A 12 6.44 -5.58 -6.49
N GLY A 13 5.99 -4.32 -6.41
CA GLY A 13 4.94 -3.86 -5.51
C GLY A 13 3.53 -4.22 -6.02
N LEU A 14 2.47 -3.74 -5.33
CA LEU A 14 1.09 -4.05 -5.72
C LEU A 14 0.77 -3.53 -7.12
N SER A 15 1.17 -2.30 -7.44
CA SER A 15 0.94 -1.72 -8.78
C SER A 15 1.71 -2.43 -9.86
N GLY A 16 3.02 -2.68 -9.67
CA GLY A 16 3.85 -3.35 -10.68
C GLY A 16 3.41 -4.78 -10.96
N LEU A 17 3.09 -5.55 -9.92
CA LEU A 17 2.53 -6.89 -10.08
C LEU A 17 1.11 -6.86 -10.68
N GLY A 18 0.30 -5.84 -10.34
CA GLY A 18 -1.01 -5.62 -10.96
C GLY A 18 -0.89 -5.38 -12.48
N VAL A 19 0.02 -4.49 -12.89
CA VAL A 19 0.34 -4.26 -14.33
C VAL A 19 0.78 -5.56 -14.99
N ALA A 20 1.68 -6.32 -14.34
CA ALA A 20 2.17 -7.59 -14.87
C ALA A 20 1.04 -8.59 -15.12
N GLN A 21 0.16 -8.81 -14.12
CA GLN A 21 -0.98 -9.71 -14.25
C GLN A 21 -1.93 -9.30 -15.38
N GLY A 22 -2.29 -8.02 -15.43
CA GLY A 22 -3.21 -7.53 -16.45
C GLY A 22 -2.64 -7.62 -17.87
N LEU A 23 -1.35 -7.32 -18.04
CA LEU A 23 -0.68 -7.43 -19.34
C LEU A 23 -0.55 -8.89 -19.79
N VAL A 24 -0.14 -9.81 -18.89
CA VAL A 24 -0.07 -11.24 -19.20
C VAL A 24 -1.44 -11.79 -19.56
N LYS A 25 -2.50 -11.45 -18.78
CA LYS A 25 -3.90 -11.82 -19.08
C LYS A 25 -4.35 -11.32 -20.46
N SER A 26 -3.79 -10.20 -20.92
CA SER A 26 -4.11 -9.57 -22.21
C SER A 26 -3.18 -10.00 -23.36
N GLY A 27 -2.30 -10.97 -23.16
CA GLY A 27 -1.43 -11.53 -24.19
C GLY A 27 -0.14 -10.76 -24.48
N HIS A 28 0.26 -9.85 -23.60
CA HIS A 28 1.55 -9.19 -23.63
C HIS A 28 2.62 -10.00 -22.86
N THR A 29 3.89 -9.70 -23.07
CA THR A 29 4.99 -10.27 -22.30
C THR A 29 5.55 -9.22 -21.35
N VAL A 30 6.00 -9.66 -20.17
CA VAL A 30 6.51 -8.76 -19.13
C VAL A 30 7.81 -9.28 -18.53
N GLU A 31 8.67 -8.35 -18.07
CA GLU A 31 9.73 -8.63 -17.11
C GLU A 31 9.60 -7.67 -15.94
N VAL A 32 9.42 -8.22 -14.71
CA VAL A 32 9.33 -7.45 -13.47
C VAL A 32 10.65 -7.54 -12.72
N PHE A 33 11.22 -6.40 -12.38
CA PHE A 33 12.49 -6.29 -11.65
C PHE A 33 12.24 -5.82 -10.23
N GLU A 34 12.36 -6.73 -9.27
CA GLU A 34 12.19 -6.43 -7.85
C GLU A 34 13.57 -6.36 -7.16
N ARG A 35 13.80 -5.29 -6.43
CA ARG A 35 15.07 -5.08 -5.72
C ARG A 35 15.28 -6.05 -4.55
N ASP A 36 14.19 -6.46 -3.89
CA ASP A 36 14.28 -7.38 -2.78
C ASP A 36 14.55 -8.79 -3.27
N ARG A 37 15.41 -9.50 -2.57
CA ARG A 37 15.72 -10.91 -2.86
C ARG A 37 14.59 -11.84 -2.41
N ASP A 38 13.77 -11.39 -1.47
CA ASP A 38 12.62 -12.11 -0.96
C ASP A 38 11.37 -11.22 -1.04
N LEU A 39 10.35 -11.72 -1.72
CA LEU A 39 9.05 -11.05 -1.78
C LEU A 39 8.34 -11.04 -0.43
N ASN A 40 8.78 -11.88 0.49
CA ASN A 40 8.18 -12.13 1.80
C ASN A 40 8.70 -11.20 2.89
N ARG A 41 9.04 -9.95 2.58
CA ARG A 41 9.39 -8.98 3.62
C ARG A 41 8.41 -9.02 4.79
N LYS A 42 8.90 -8.84 6.02
CA LYS A 42 8.11 -8.77 7.27
C LYS A 42 7.00 -7.70 7.27
N GLN A 43 6.86 -6.90 6.23
CA GLN A 43 5.82 -5.86 6.04
C GLN A 43 4.45 -6.44 5.65
N GLY A 44 4.00 -7.50 6.35
CA GLY A 44 2.63 -7.96 6.24
C GLY A 44 1.75 -7.17 7.21
N TYR A 45 0.91 -6.27 6.70
CA TYR A 45 -0.05 -5.50 7.49
C TYR A 45 -1.39 -5.43 6.79
N TYR A 46 -2.40 -4.98 7.53
CA TYR A 46 -3.73 -4.75 7.01
C TYR A 46 -3.74 -3.60 6.00
N LEU A 47 -4.42 -3.82 4.88
CA LEU A 47 -4.76 -2.78 3.92
C LEU A 47 -6.28 -2.73 3.76
N HIS A 48 -6.82 -1.53 3.78
CA HIS A 48 -8.20 -1.30 3.36
C HIS A 48 -8.27 -1.29 1.84
N MET A 49 -9.16 -2.12 1.28
CA MET A 49 -9.46 -2.16 -0.15
C MET A 49 -10.86 -1.59 -0.36
N ASN A 50 -10.94 -0.48 -1.09
CA ASN A 50 -12.19 0.14 -1.51
C ASN A 50 -12.59 -0.29 -2.94
N ALA A 51 -13.64 0.32 -3.51
CA ALA A 51 -14.11 -0.01 -4.84
C ALA A 51 -13.02 0.11 -5.92
N PHE A 52 -12.14 1.13 -5.87
CA PHE A 52 -11.05 1.27 -6.85
C PHE A 52 -10.12 0.06 -6.85
N GLY A 53 -9.64 -0.33 -5.67
CA GLY A 53 -8.75 -1.48 -5.54
C GLY A 53 -9.43 -2.80 -5.88
N GLY A 54 -10.67 -2.98 -5.43
CA GLY A 54 -11.45 -4.19 -5.68
C GLY A 54 -11.77 -4.39 -7.16
N GLU A 55 -12.22 -3.36 -7.86
CA GLU A 55 -12.52 -3.41 -9.29
C GLU A 55 -11.26 -3.59 -10.14
N ALA A 56 -10.18 -2.91 -9.78
CA ALA A 56 -8.89 -3.11 -10.43
C ALA A 56 -8.42 -4.56 -10.31
N LEU A 57 -8.51 -5.17 -9.12
CA LEU A 57 -8.14 -6.57 -8.94
C LEU A 57 -9.01 -7.52 -9.76
N ARG A 58 -10.31 -7.26 -9.89
CA ARG A 58 -11.21 -8.03 -10.77
C ARG A 58 -10.79 -7.94 -12.24
N ALA A 59 -10.43 -6.75 -12.70
CA ALA A 59 -10.00 -6.54 -14.07
C ALA A 59 -8.66 -7.20 -14.39
N LEU A 60 -7.69 -7.07 -13.47
CA LEU A 60 -6.30 -7.47 -13.68
C LEU A 60 -6.05 -8.97 -13.47
N LEU A 61 -6.72 -9.59 -12.50
CA LEU A 61 -6.47 -10.99 -12.13
C LEU A 61 -7.25 -11.98 -13.01
N PRO A 62 -6.71 -13.19 -13.25
CA PRO A 62 -7.52 -14.35 -13.63
C PRO A 62 -8.64 -14.62 -12.63
N ASP A 63 -9.75 -15.22 -13.07
CA ASP A 63 -10.95 -15.40 -12.25
C ASP A 63 -10.71 -16.19 -10.96
N ASP A 64 -9.89 -17.22 -11.00
CA ASP A 64 -9.53 -18.03 -9.82
C ASP A 64 -8.63 -17.28 -8.84
N LEU A 65 -7.68 -16.46 -9.31
CA LEU A 65 -6.88 -15.60 -8.45
C LEU A 65 -7.72 -14.48 -7.83
N PHE A 66 -8.69 -13.94 -8.56
CA PHE A 66 -9.64 -12.98 -8.00
C PHE A 66 -10.54 -13.64 -6.94
N ALA A 67 -11.04 -14.85 -7.20
CA ALA A 67 -11.79 -15.63 -6.22
C ALA A 67 -10.95 -15.94 -4.96
N LEU A 68 -9.65 -16.23 -5.15
CA LEU A 68 -8.72 -16.43 -4.05
C LEU A 68 -8.52 -15.16 -3.22
N TYR A 69 -8.37 -13.99 -3.88
CA TYR A 69 -8.34 -12.69 -3.21
C TYR A 69 -9.61 -12.49 -2.36
N GLN A 70 -10.79 -12.72 -2.93
CA GLN A 70 -12.04 -12.56 -2.19
C GLN A 70 -12.14 -13.51 -0.99
N ALA A 71 -11.77 -14.79 -1.15
CA ALA A 71 -11.83 -15.79 -0.09
C ALA A 71 -10.85 -15.49 1.07
N THR A 72 -9.69 -14.90 0.76
CA THR A 72 -8.65 -14.55 1.74
C THR A 72 -8.77 -13.12 2.27
N SER A 73 -9.76 -12.35 1.79
CA SER A 73 -10.09 -11.04 2.32
C SER A 73 -11.00 -11.14 3.53
N ARG A 74 -11.02 -10.07 4.34
CA ARG A 74 -11.94 -9.95 5.47
C ARG A 74 -13.40 -9.90 5.01
N VAL A 75 -14.29 -10.43 5.84
CA VAL A 75 -15.74 -10.15 5.73
C VAL A 75 -15.95 -8.65 5.92
N THR A 76 -16.66 -8.02 4.99
CA THR A 76 -17.02 -6.60 5.11
C THR A 76 -18.27 -6.48 5.96
N TYR A 77 -18.22 -5.64 6.97
CA TYR A 77 -19.41 -5.24 7.70
C TYR A 77 -20.07 -4.06 6.98
N GLU A 78 -21.35 -3.83 7.22
CA GLU A 78 -22.15 -2.80 6.54
C GLU A 78 -21.74 -1.37 6.92
N ARG A 79 -20.80 -1.18 7.83
CA ARG A 79 -20.34 0.15 8.23
C ARG A 79 -19.70 0.88 7.08
N ARG A 80 -20.26 2.03 6.79
CA ARG A 80 -19.82 2.93 5.71
C ARG A 80 -18.87 4.03 6.19
N GLU A 81 -18.47 4.02 7.46
CA GLU A 81 -17.84 5.16 8.13
C GLU A 81 -16.56 4.75 8.85
N SER A 82 -15.56 5.63 8.82
CA SER A 82 -14.41 5.55 9.73
C SER A 82 -14.86 6.02 11.12
N VAL A 83 -14.48 5.29 12.16
CA VAL A 83 -14.85 5.64 13.53
C VAL A 83 -13.65 6.30 14.18
N VAL A 84 -13.85 7.52 14.67
CA VAL A 84 -12.87 8.24 15.49
C VAL A 84 -13.28 8.11 16.94
N LEU A 85 -12.39 7.57 17.77
CA LEU A 85 -12.59 7.49 19.23
C LEU A 85 -11.82 8.62 19.90
N HIS A 86 -12.46 9.28 20.86
CA HIS A 86 -11.77 10.21 21.76
C HIS A 86 -11.08 9.48 22.92
N ASP A 87 -10.21 10.19 23.66
CA ASP A 87 -9.34 9.70 24.72
C ASP A 87 -9.98 8.80 25.78
N HIS A 88 -11.27 8.91 25.98
CA HIS A 88 -12.00 8.13 26.98
C HIS A 88 -12.74 6.91 26.41
N PHE A 89 -12.62 6.60 25.12
CA PHE A 89 -13.38 5.53 24.45
C PHE A 89 -14.90 5.57 24.72
N GLY A 90 -15.39 6.68 25.33
CA GLY A 90 -16.78 6.84 25.72
C GLY A 90 -17.70 7.39 24.64
N GLU A 91 -17.15 8.17 23.71
CA GLU A 91 -17.90 8.74 22.60
C GLU A 91 -17.25 8.34 21.29
N LEU A 92 -17.97 7.55 20.51
CA LEU A 92 -17.67 7.27 19.11
C LEU A 92 -18.21 8.41 18.26
N SER A 93 -17.35 9.26 17.72
CA SER A 93 -17.73 10.11 16.61
C SER A 93 -17.45 9.38 15.30
N SER A 94 -18.49 9.16 14.52
CA SER A 94 -18.39 8.62 13.17
C SER A 94 -18.10 9.76 12.20
N GLN A 95 -17.12 9.56 11.32
CA GLN A 95 -16.84 10.50 10.23
C GLN A 95 -17.17 9.83 8.90
N PRO A 96 -17.72 10.58 7.92
CA PRO A 96 -17.91 10.05 6.57
C PRO A 96 -16.60 9.54 5.98
N HIS A 97 -16.67 8.42 5.31
CA HIS A 97 -15.55 7.91 4.53
C HIS A 97 -15.26 8.87 3.38
N LEU A 98 -14.02 9.37 3.30
CA LEU A 98 -13.62 10.35 2.28
C LEU A 98 -13.26 9.74 0.92
N GLY A 99 -13.29 8.43 0.80
CA GLY A 99 -13.06 7.68 -0.44
C GLY A 99 -14.35 7.34 -1.18
N PRO A 100 -14.27 6.49 -2.22
CA PRO A 100 -15.44 5.97 -2.92
C PRO A 100 -16.43 5.35 -1.95
N PRO A 101 -17.75 5.52 -2.15
CA PRO A 101 -18.76 4.92 -1.29
C PRO A 101 -18.67 3.38 -1.34
N ASN A 102 -19.06 2.72 -0.25
CA ASN A 102 -19.16 1.27 -0.19
C ASN A 102 -20.47 0.80 -0.86
N GLU A 103 -20.64 1.19 -2.10
CA GLU A 103 -21.81 0.93 -2.95
C GLU A 103 -21.29 0.29 -4.24
N GLY A 104 -21.63 -0.95 -4.50
CA GLY A 104 -21.18 -1.62 -5.70
C GLY A 104 -21.13 -3.14 -5.56
N GLU A 105 -20.81 -3.81 -6.66
CA GLU A 105 -20.70 -5.28 -6.71
C GLU A 105 -19.52 -5.81 -5.88
N ILE A 106 -18.47 -5.02 -5.72
CA ILE A 106 -17.31 -5.39 -4.93
C ILE A 106 -17.26 -4.51 -3.67
N PRO A 107 -17.70 -5.04 -2.53
CA PRO A 107 -17.72 -4.28 -1.28
C PRO A 107 -16.30 -3.97 -0.79
N HIS A 108 -16.16 -2.89 -0.04
CA HIS A 108 -14.92 -2.60 0.67
C HIS A 108 -14.55 -3.76 1.58
N THR A 109 -13.26 -4.05 1.69
CA THR A 109 -12.76 -5.15 2.50
C THR A 109 -11.38 -4.85 3.07
N GLY A 110 -10.89 -5.71 3.94
CA GLY A 110 -9.53 -5.67 4.44
C GLY A 110 -8.73 -6.86 3.92
N VAL A 111 -7.48 -6.62 3.57
CA VAL A 111 -6.57 -7.66 3.10
C VAL A 111 -5.26 -7.66 3.87
N HIS A 112 -4.63 -8.82 3.96
CA HIS A 112 -3.26 -8.92 4.40
C HIS A 112 -2.34 -8.60 3.21
N ARG A 113 -1.55 -7.53 3.31
CA ARG A 113 -0.73 -7.02 2.20
C ARG A 113 0.19 -8.07 1.58
N ARG A 114 0.81 -8.93 2.42
CA ARG A 114 1.69 -10.00 1.94
C ARG A 114 0.91 -11.05 1.16
N THR A 115 -0.24 -11.49 1.65
CA THR A 115 -1.12 -12.43 0.93
C THR A 115 -1.55 -11.87 -0.42
N LEU A 116 -1.97 -10.60 -0.47
CA LEU A 116 -2.31 -9.96 -1.73
C LEU A 116 -1.12 -9.90 -2.69
N ARG A 117 0.09 -9.58 -2.19
CA ARG A 117 1.31 -9.58 -3.01
C ARG A 117 1.64 -10.97 -3.55
N GLN A 118 1.45 -12.03 -2.75
CA GLN A 118 1.64 -13.41 -3.17
C GLN A 118 0.64 -13.81 -4.27
N ILE A 119 -0.63 -13.41 -4.14
CA ILE A 119 -1.65 -13.64 -5.19
C ILE A 119 -1.26 -12.90 -6.47
N LEU A 120 -0.86 -11.64 -6.39
CA LEU A 120 -0.45 -10.84 -7.54
C LEU A 120 0.85 -11.34 -8.19
N SER A 121 1.74 -12.00 -7.46
CA SER A 121 2.97 -12.59 -8.02
C SER A 121 2.78 -14.00 -8.57
N ALA A 122 1.62 -14.60 -8.32
CA ALA A 122 1.35 -15.96 -8.74
C ALA A 122 1.46 -16.13 -10.27
N ARG A 123 2.00 -17.25 -10.71
CA ARG A 123 2.14 -17.64 -12.12
C ARG A 123 3.00 -16.74 -12.99
N LEU A 124 3.68 -15.74 -12.44
CA LEU A 124 4.62 -14.91 -13.21
C LEU A 124 5.96 -15.64 -13.48
N GLY A 125 6.29 -16.63 -12.66
CA GLY A 125 7.48 -17.50 -12.89
C GLY A 125 8.74 -16.69 -13.16
N GLY A 126 9.45 -17.05 -14.24
CA GLY A 126 10.68 -16.38 -14.65
C GLY A 126 10.55 -14.93 -15.13
N ALA A 127 9.31 -14.45 -15.35
CA ALA A 127 9.06 -13.04 -15.63
C ALA A 127 9.28 -12.13 -14.42
N LEU A 128 9.25 -12.68 -13.21
CA LEU A 128 9.52 -11.94 -11.97
C LEU A 128 10.95 -12.21 -11.48
N ARG A 129 11.82 -11.23 -11.60
CA ARG A 129 13.24 -11.29 -11.24
C ARG A 129 13.47 -10.56 -9.92
N VAL A 130 13.65 -11.33 -8.85
CA VAL A 130 13.95 -10.80 -7.50
C VAL A 130 15.47 -10.55 -7.35
N GLY A 131 15.84 -9.63 -6.45
CA GLY A 131 17.24 -9.23 -6.27
C GLY A 131 17.84 -8.50 -7.49
N ALA A 132 17.00 -7.91 -8.32
CA ALA A 132 17.36 -7.26 -9.59
C ALA A 132 16.92 -5.77 -9.61
N PRO A 133 17.49 -4.89 -8.75
CA PRO A 133 17.09 -3.49 -8.73
C PRO A 133 17.47 -2.78 -10.04
N VAL A 134 16.49 -2.06 -10.61
CA VAL A 134 16.74 -1.13 -11.72
C VAL A 134 17.51 0.08 -11.18
N THR A 135 18.58 0.48 -11.89
CA THR A 135 19.44 1.61 -11.53
C THR A 135 19.35 2.77 -12.52
N GLY A 136 18.71 2.57 -13.66
CA GLY A 136 18.48 3.58 -14.67
C GLY A 136 17.94 2.97 -15.96
N TYR A 137 17.68 3.82 -16.94
CA TYR A 137 17.22 3.40 -18.27
C TYR A 137 17.70 4.35 -19.36
N THR A 138 17.64 3.87 -20.60
CA THR A 138 17.75 4.68 -21.82
C THR A 138 16.55 4.41 -22.72
N GLU A 139 16.04 5.43 -23.38
CA GLU A 139 14.92 5.36 -24.31
C GLU A 139 15.37 5.78 -25.70
N ASP A 140 14.93 5.07 -26.73
CA ASP A 140 15.13 5.41 -28.14
C ASP A 140 13.82 5.24 -28.94
N ALA A 141 13.88 5.45 -30.25
CA ALA A 141 12.70 5.35 -31.11
C ALA A 141 12.03 3.97 -31.09
N ASP A 142 12.79 2.92 -30.82
CA ASP A 142 12.36 1.52 -30.94
C ASP A 142 12.00 0.87 -29.60
N GLY A 143 12.38 1.46 -28.46
CA GLY A 143 12.09 0.88 -27.15
C GLY A 143 12.84 1.50 -25.99
N VAL A 144 12.89 0.76 -24.88
CA VAL A 144 13.56 1.16 -23.64
C VAL A 144 14.52 0.07 -23.20
N THR A 145 15.71 0.45 -22.77
CA THR A 145 16.70 -0.44 -22.17
C THR A 145 16.88 -0.06 -20.70
N VAL A 146 16.62 -0.98 -19.78
CA VAL A 146 16.91 -0.79 -18.34
C VAL A 146 18.30 -1.32 -18.00
N THR A 147 18.95 -0.65 -17.05
CA THR A 147 20.18 -1.10 -16.41
C THR A 147 19.86 -1.63 -15.02
N LEU A 148 20.42 -2.80 -14.69
CA LEU A 148 20.25 -3.44 -13.39
C LEU A 148 21.52 -3.29 -12.55
N ALA A 149 21.38 -3.30 -11.23
CA ALA A 149 22.52 -3.41 -10.34
C ALA A 149 23.33 -4.68 -10.68
N GLY A 150 24.67 -4.53 -10.78
CA GLY A 150 25.55 -5.62 -11.22
C GLY A 150 25.80 -5.65 -12.73
N GLY A 151 25.29 -4.65 -13.48
CA GLY A 151 25.62 -4.46 -14.91
C GLY A 151 24.75 -5.23 -15.88
N GLY A 152 23.71 -5.94 -15.42
CA GLY A 152 22.72 -6.57 -16.30
C GLY A 152 21.89 -5.53 -17.03
N ILE A 153 21.44 -5.85 -18.26
CA ILE A 153 20.53 -5.03 -19.05
C ILE A 153 19.33 -5.86 -19.50
N ALA A 154 18.19 -5.19 -19.73
CA ALA A 154 17.02 -5.77 -20.40
C ALA A 154 16.42 -4.73 -21.33
N ARG A 155 15.89 -5.18 -22.49
CA ARG A 155 15.27 -4.31 -23.48
C ARG A 155 13.82 -4.70 -23.71
N GLY A 156 12.95 -3.72 -23.80
CA GLY A 156 11.52 -3.90 -24.07
C GLY A 156 10.94 -2.75 -24.89
N ASP A 157 9.67 -2.85 -25.20
CA ASP A 157 8.93 -1.82 -25.92
C ASP A 157 8.59 -0.61 -25.02
N LEU A 158 8.32 -0.88 -23.74
CA LEU A 158 7.91 0.11 -22.74
C LEU A 158 8.58 -0.19 -21.39
N LEU A 159 8.69 0.86 -20.54
CA LEU A 159 9.07 0.76 -19.14
C LEU A 159 7.98 1.35 -18.24
N VAL A 160 7.57 0.59 -17.24
CA VAL A 160 6.68 1.05 -16.17
C VAL A 160 7.47 1.18 -14.88
N GLY A 161 7.62 2.40 -14.37
CA GLY A 161 8.17 2.69 -13.05
C GLY A 161 7.13 2.44 -11.96
N ALA A 162 7.30 1.34 -11.22
CA ALA A 162 6.47 0.90 -10.10
C ALA A 162 7.32 0.69 -8.83
N ASP A 163 8.47 1.37 -8.75
CA ASP A 163 9.55 1.19 -7.78
C ASP A 163 9.37 2.05 -6.50
N GLY A 164 8.15 2.57 -6.31
CA GLY A 164 7.67 3.18 -5.08
C GLY A 164 8.17 4.62 -4.89
N ILE A 165 7.97 5.16 -3.69
CA ILE A 165 8.25 6.56 -3.38
C ILE A 165 9.69 7.01 -3.71
N ARG A 166 10.67 6.10 -3.62
CA ARG A 166 12.09 6.35 -3.97
C ARG A 166 12.41 5.90 -5.40
N SER A 167 11.48 6.07 -6.30
CA SER A 167 11.60 5.63 -7.71
C SER A 167 12.82 6.20 -8.40
N VAL A 168 13.66 5.31 -8.93
CA VAL A 168 14.77 5.66 -9.80
C VAL A 168 14.24 6.10 -11.16
N VAL A 169 13.16 5.44 -11.65
CA VAL A 169 12.52 5.79 -12.92
C VAL A 169 11.94 7.20 -12.87
N ARG A 170 11.23 7.56 -11.79
CA ARG A 170 10.74 8.94 -11.62
C ARG A 170 11.89 9.94 -11.55
N THR A 171 12.90 9.68 -10.73
CA THR A 171 14.01 10.61 -10.55
C THR A 171 14.72 10.92 -11.87
N GLN A 172 14.79 9.96 -12.77
CA GLN A 172 15.36 10.17 -14.09
C GLN A 172 14.39 10.88 -15.05
N ARG A 173 13.09 10.54 -14.99
CA ARG A 173 12.06 11.10 -15.87
C ARG A 173 11.61 12.50 -15.49
N LEU A 174 11.48 12.76 -14.19
CA LEU A 174 10.95 13.99 -13.59
C LEU A 174 11.89 14.43 -12.44
N PRO A 175 13.11 14.87 -12.76
CA PRO A 175 14.13 15.18 -11.75
C PRO A 175 13.73 16.32 -10.80
N GLU A 176 12.78 17.16 -11.22
CA GLU A 176 12.23 18.28 -10.43
C GLU A 176 11.19 17.85 -9.39
N VAL A 177 10.81 16.57 -9.34
CA VAL A 177 9.80 16.04 -8.42
C VAL A 177 10.46 15.37 -7.22
N PRO A 178 10.72 16.08 -6.12
CA PRO A 178 11.40 15.54 -4.96
C PRO A 178 10.46 14.70 -4.08
N VAL A 179 11.06 13.88 -3.26
CA VAL A 179 10.38 13.25 -2.11
C VAL A 179 10.45 14.20 -0.94
N ILE A 180 9.29 14.51 -0.35
CA ILE A 180 9.19 15.32 0.87
C ILE A 180 9.00 14.37 2.06
N PRO A 181 9.93 14.30 3.00
CA PRO A 181 9.73 13.55 4.24
C PRO A 181 8.63 14.18 5.10
N ALA A 182 7.78 13.39 5.71
CA ALA A 182 6.73 13.89 6.61
C ALA A 182 7.22 14.24 8.04
N GLY A 183 8.53 14.43 8.21
CA GLY A 183 9.14 14.79 9.50
C GLY A 183 9.08 13.68 10.55
N VAL A 184 9.48 13.99 11.79
CA VAL A 184 9.55 13.02 12.90
C VAL A 184 8.14 12.53 13.30
N ARG A 185 7.11 13.34 13.15
CA ARG A 185 5.71 12.94 13.41
C ARG A 185 5.12 12.03 12.32
N GLY A 186 5.78 11.94 11.17
CA GLY A 186 5.43 11.05 10.06
C GLY A 186 6.05 9.66 10.15
N ILE A 187 6.36 9.16 11.35
CA ILE A 187 6.83 7.79 11.55
C ILE A 187 5.69 6.97 12.11
N GLY A 188 5.23 5.99 11.34
CA GLY A 188 4.28 4.98 11.80
C GLY A 188 5.00 3.77 12.38
N VAL A 189 4.83 3.50 13.67
CA VAL A 189 5.19 2.23 14.27
C VAL A 189 3.97 1.33 14.25
N TYR A 190 4.09 0.18 13.62
CA TYR A 190 3.03 -0.79 13.41
C TYR A 190 3.37 -2.12 14.05
N GLY A 191 2.35 -2.85 14.50
CA GLY A 191 2.48 -4.23 14.90
C GLY A 191 1.17 -4.97 14.77
N ARG A 192 1.21 -6.29 14.92
CA ARG A 192 0.04 -7.15 14.90
C ARG A 192 -0.24 -7.71 16.28
N VAL A 193 -1.50 -7.79 16.62
CA VAL A 193 -2.00 -8.44 17.83
C VAL A 193 -2.82 -9.65 17.40
N PRO A 194 -2.42 -10.88 17.68
CA PRO A 194 -3.21 -12.07 17.36
C PRO A 194 -4.63 -11.95 17.95
N LEU A 195 -5.65 -12.15 17.13
CA LEU A 195 -7.04 -12.02 17.52
C LEU A 195 -7.55 -13.33 18.14
N THR A 196 -7.12 -13.57 19.39
CA THR A 196 -7.55 -14.73 20.17
C THR A 196 -8.98 -14.59 20.68
N ALA A 197 -9.62 -15.68 21.12
CA ALA A 197 -10.95 -15.64 21.74
C ALA A 197 -10.96 -14.72 22.95
N GLU A 198 -9.93 -14.79 23.81
CA GLU A 198 -9.78 -13.92 24.97
C GLU A 198 -9.71 -12.43 24.59
N LEU A 199 -8.94 -12.09 23.54
CA LEU A 199 -8.84 -10.70 23.07
C LEU A 199 -10.19 -10.19 22.55
N ARG A 200 -10.95 -11.06 21.87
CA ARG A 200 -12.31 -10.70 21.38
C ARG A 200 -13.29 -10.35 22.50
N GLU A 201 -13.12 -10.92 23.70
CA GLU A 201 -13.94 -10.62 24.88
C GLU A 201 -13.59 -9.26 25.52
N ILE A 202 -12.32 -8.87 25.43
CA ILE A 202 -11.79 -7.64 26.04
C ILE A 202 -12.01 -6.42 25.13
N VAL A 203 -11.91 -6.61 23.82
CA VAL A 203 -11.94 -5.53 22.84
C VAL A 203 -13.38 -5.06 22.62
N PRO A 204 -13.67 -3.75 22.80
CA PRO A 204 -14.97 -3.20 22.46
C PRO A 204 -15.39 -3.53 21.03
N ALA A 205 -16.65 -3.91 20.82
CA ALA A 205 -17.16 -4.36 19.53
C ALA A 205 -16.96 -3.32 18.40
N ASN A 206 -16.98 -2.04 18.74
CA ASN A 206 -16.75 -0.95 17.80
C ASN A 206 -15.31 -0.86 17.27
N LEU A 207 -14.32 -1.42 17.97
CA LEU A 207 -12.95 -1.55 17.48
C LEU A 207 -12.78 -2.72 16.52
N MET A 208 -13.77 -3.60 16.44
CA MET A 208 -13.73 -4.80 15.62
C MET A 208 -14.17 -4.54 14.18
N ASP A 209 -14.71 -3.37 13.88
CA ASP A 209 -15.30 -3.08 12.58
C ASP A 209 -14.59 -1.92 11.86
N GLY A 210 -14.02 -2.22 10.68
CA GLY A 210 -13.35 -1.25 9.82
C GLY A 210 -11.97 -0.82 10.31
N VAL A 211 -11.60 0.39 9.96
CA VAL A 211 -10.42 1.10 10.45
C VAL A 211 -10.88 2.10 11.50
N VAL A 212 -10.33 1.99 12.68
CA VAL A 212 -10.64 2.87 13.80
C VAL A 212 -9.43 3.72 14.13
N ILE A 213 -9.62 5.02 14.22
CA ILE A 213 -8.59 5.98 14.64
C ILE A 213 -9.04 6.61 15.95
N ALA A 214 -8.25 6.42 17.00
CA ALA A 214 -8.42 7.08 18.28
C ALA A 214 -7.36 8.19 18.42
N VAL A 215 -7.77 9.35 18.95
CA VAL A 215 -6.90 10.51 19.15
C VAL A 215 -7.20 11.12 20.51
N ASP A 216 -6.19 11.43 21.32
CA ASP A 216 -6.37 12.20 22.54
C ASP A 216 -6.10 13.71 22.33
N ARG A 217 -6.38 14.50 23.38
CA ARG A 217 -6.15 15.96 23.36
C ARG A 217 -4.67 16.35 23.29
N ALA A 218 -3.77 15.44 23.66
CA ALA A 218 -2.33 15.65 23.58
C ALA A 218 -1.78 15.30 22.17
N GLY A 219 -2.63 14.78 21.27
CA GLY A 219 -2.29 14.40 19.92
C GLY A 219 -1.71 12.98 19.79
N SER A 220 -1.76 12.18 20.87
CA SER A 220 -1.43 10.75 20.76
C SER A 220 -2.51 10.05 19.95
N ARG A 221 -2.10 9.08 19.13
CA ARG A 221 -2.99 8.38 18.20
C ARG A 221 -2.82 6.88 18.29
N MET A 222 -3.92 6.18 18.07
CA MET A 222 -3.95 4.75 17.86
C MET A 222 -4.84 4.44 16.67
N LEU A 223 -4.29 3.75 15.68
CA LEU A 223 -5.04 3.23 14.54
C LEU A 223 -5.15 1.72 14.69
N VAL A 224 -6.35 1.20 14.52
CA VAL A 224 -6.65 -0.23 14.58
C VAL A 224 -7.33 -0.65 13.29
N GLY A 225 -6.89 -1.77 12.73
CA GLY A 225 -7.55 -2.43 11.59
C GLY A 225 -7.58 -3.94 11.82
N VAL A 226 -8.77 -4.54 11.75
CA VAL A 226 -8.94 -5.97 12.00
C VAL A 226 -8.87 -6.75 10.72
N PHE A 227 -8.00 -7.75 10.67
CA PHE A 227 -7.94 -8.76 9.63
C PHE A 227 -8.49 -10.07 10.18
N ASP A 228 -9.62 -10.49 9.64
CA ASP A 228 -10.29 -11.75 9.95
C ASP A 228 -10.80 -12.33 8.61
N PRO A 229 -10.03 -13.18 7.94
CA PRO A 229 -10.32 -13.59 6.57
C PRO A 229 -11.56 -14.50 6.52
N ARG A 230 -12.32 -14.44 5.42
CA ARG A 230 -13.50 -15.28 5.18
C ARG A 230 -13.19 -16.77 5.28
N GLN A 231 -11.98 -17.14 4.88
CA GLN A 231 -11.48 -18.51 4.94
C GLN A 231 -10.03 -18.51 5.36
N PRO A 232 -9.55 -19.56 6.05
CA PRO A 232 -8.13 -19.73 6.33
C PRO A 232 -7.32 -19.65 5.03
N VAL A 233 -6.34 -18.75 4.99
CA VAL A 233 -5.64 -18.34 3.76
C VAL A 233 -5.06 -19.55 2.99
N HIS A 234 -4.38 -20.45 3.71
CA HIS A 234 -3.74 -21.62 3.10
C HIS A 234 -4.75 -22.69 2.60
N GLU A 235 -5.93 -22.79 3.23
CA GLU A 235 -6.98 -23.71 2.80
C GLU A 235 -7.70 -23.16 1.57
N ALA A 236 -7.96 -21.87 1.55
CA ALA A 236 -8.52 -21.19 0.37
C ALA A 236 -7.64 -21.39 -0.86
N ALA A 237 -6.31 -21.22 -0.71
CA ALA A 237 -5.36 -21.45 -1.79
C ALA A 237 -5.45 -22.88 -2.33
N LYS A 238 -5.35 -23.90 -1.46
CA LYS A 238 -5.44 -25.32 -1.86
C LYS A 238 -6.72 -25.65 -2.63
N ARG A 239 -7.82 -24.99 -2.29
CA ARG A 239 -9.12 -25.28 -2.88
C ARG A 239 -9.39 -24.51 -4.18
N ILE A 240 -8.98 -23.25 -4.25
CA ILE A 240 -9.32 -22.33 -5.34
C ILE A 240 -8.25 -22.29 -6.42
N ALA A 241 -6.97 -22.25 -6.01
CA ALA A 241 -5.81 -22.18 -6.90
C ALA A 241 -4.70 -23.09 -6.35
N PRO A 242 -4.78 -24.41 -6.56
CA PRO A 242 -3.86 -25.39 -5.94
C PRO A 242 -2.39 -25.24 -6.31
N ASP A 243 -2.10 -24.57 -7.40
CA ASP A 243 -0.75 -24.22 -7.87
C ASP A 243 -0.17 -22.98 -7.19
N VAL A 244 -0.96 -22.28 -6.36
CA VAL A 244 -0.56 -21.07 -5.64
C VAL A 244 -0.27 -21.38 -4.17
N THR A 245 0.93 -21.05 -3.72
CA THR A 245 1.30 -21.17 -2.31
C THR A 245 1.13 -19.82 -1.62
N LEU A 246 0.32 -19.78 -0.56
CA LEU A 246 0.17 -18.64 0.31
C LEU A 246 0.68 -18.99 1.71
N ASP A 247 1.41 -18.04 2.31
CA ASP A 247 1.85 -18.21 3.68
C ASP A 247 0.66 -18.19 4.65
N PRO A 248 0.68 -19.02 5.68
CA PRO A 248 -0.36 -19.02 6.69
C PRO A 248 -0.36 -17.68 7.44
N VAL A 249 -1.54 -17.10 7.58
CA VAL A 249 -1.79 -15.95 8.43
C VAL A 249 -3.15 -16.13 9.11
N GLY A 250 -3.14 -16.08 10.44
CA GLY A 250 -4.36 -16.11 11.25
C GLY A 250 -4.99 -14.72 11.40
N PRO A 251 -6.16 -14.65 12.04
CA PRO A 251 -6.79 -13.39 12.40
C PRO A 251 -5.90 -12.53 13.32
N TYR A 252 -5.87 -11.21 13.07
CA TYR A 252 -5.12 -10.26 13.89
C TYR A 252 -5.72 -8.86 13.87
N MET A 253 -5.40 -8.06 14.86
CA MET A 253 -5.55 -6.61 14.82
C MET A 253 -4.22 -6.00 14.38
N MET A 254 -4.21 -5.22 13.30
CA MET A 254 -3.12 -4.29 13.04
C MET A 254 -3.28 -3.10 13.98
N VAL A 255 -2.22 -2.71 14.63
CA VAL A 255 -2.19 -1.54 15.50
C VAL A 255 -1.02 -0.66 15.08
N SER A 256 -1.31 0.62 14.87
CA SER A 256 -0.29 1.67 14.82
C SER A 256 -0.58 2.63 15.96
N CYS A 257 0.42 2.93 16.77
CA CYS A 257 0.24 3.75 17.95
C CYS A 257 1.38 4.77 18.07
N SER A 258 1.07 5.95 18.60
CA SER A 258 2.09 6.91 19.01
C SER A 258 2.97 6.30 20.09
N VAL A 259 4.25 6.66 20.08
CA VAL A 259 5.14 6.41 21.21
C VAL A 259 5.00 7.50 22.28
N ALA A 260 5.32 7.19 23.51
CA ALA A 260 5.27 8.17 24.59
C ALA A 260 6.21 9.36 24.31
N PRO A 261 5.85 10.59 24.72
CA PRO A 261 6.69 11.76 24.57
C PRO A 261 8.10 11.52 25.12
N GLY A 262 9.12 12.01 24.39
CA GLY A 262 10.53 11.81 24.72
C GLY A 262 11.11 10.45 24.34
N THR A 263 10.33 9.55 23.74
CA THR A 263 10.86 8.30 23.20
C THR A 263 11.52 8.55 21.84
N GLU A 264 12.81 8.26 21.74
CA GLU A 264 13.52 8.24 20.49
C GLU A 264 13.22 6.96 19.73
N VAL A 265 12.81 7.08 18.47
CA VAL A 265 12.56 5.95 17.57
C VAL A 265 13.73 5.85 16.60
N PRO A 266 14.65 4.89 16.79
CA PRO A 266 15.80 4.77 15.91
C PRO A 266 15.41 4.36 14.49
N PRO A 267 16.21 4.72 13.46
CA PRO A 267 16.03 4.19 12.11
C PRO A 267 16.00 2.66 12.11
N SER A 268 15.20 2.05 11.26
CA SER A 268 15.02 0.58 11.25
C SER A 268 16.32 -0.22 11.00
N ALA A 269 17.31 0.40 10.35
CA ALA A 269 18.64 -0.19 10.15
C ALA A 269 19.46 -0.31 11.46
N GLU A 270 19.09 0.45 12.48
CA GLU A 270 19.76 0.49 13.80
C GLU A 270 19.03 -0.34 14.85
N TRP A 271 17.94 -1.04 14.46
CA TRP A 271 17.18 -1.82 15.42
C TRP A 271 17.98 -3.02 15.94
N THR A 272 17.94 -3.17 17.24
CA THR A 272 18.43 -4.34 17.97
C THR A 272 17.29 -5.32 18.25
N ALA A 273 17.60 -6.47 18.83
CA ALA A 273 16.57 -7.42 19.27
C ALA A 273 15.63 -6.86 20.36
N GLU A 274 16.08 -5.84 21.09
CA GLU A 274 15.34 -5.20 22.18
C GLU A 274 14.42 -4.07 21.69
N THR A 275 14.70 -3.49 20.52
CA THR A 275 13.97 -2.31 19.99
C THR A 275 12.47 -2.54 19.89
N PRO A 276 11.94 -3.68 19.36
CA PRO A 276 10.50 -3.93 19.29
C PRO A 276 9.82 -3.90 20.66
N ALA A 277 10.43 -4.50 21.69
CA ALA A 277 9.90 -4.49 23.05
C ALA A 277 9.87 -3.09 23.64
N MET A 278 10.95 -2.33 23.45
CA MET A 278 11.05 -0.93 23.90
C MET A 278 9.96 -0.06 23.24
N LEU A 279 9.74 -0.21 21.93
CA LEU A 279 8.70 0.53 21.20
C LEU A 279 7.30 0.14 21.68
N ARG A 280 6.97 -1.16 21.82
CA ARG A 280 5.71 -1.62 22.37
C ARG A 280 5.44 -1.03 23.75
N ASP A 281 6.42 -1.08 24.64
CA ASP A 281 6.28 -0.56 25.99
C ASP A 281 6.12 0.96 26.00
N SER A 282 6.76 1.67 25.08
CA SER A 282 6.56 3.11 24.89
C SER A 282 5.16 3.43 24.36
N MET A 283 4.66 2.69 23.36
CA MET A 283 3.30 2.82 22.87
C MET A 283 2.27 2.55 23.98
N ARG A 284 2.51 1.51 24.81
CA ARG A 284 1.64 1.20 25.95
C ARG A 284 1.59 2.36 26.96
N ARG A 285 2.71 3.01 27.22
CA ARG A 285 2.73 4.22 28.09
C ARG A 285 1.97 5.39 27.45
N ALA A 286 2.03 5.56 26.13
CA ALA A 286 1.30 6.62 25.43
C ALA A 286 -0.21 6.52 25.59
N VAL A 287 -0.74 5.31 25.74
CA VAL A 287 -2.19 5.05 25.91
C VAL A 287 -2.59 4.62 27.33
N ALA A 288 -1.69 4.80 28.31
CA ALA A 288 -1.91 4.31 29.68
C ALA A 288 -3.11 4.94 30.39
N LEU A 289 -3.48 6.17 29.99
CA LEU A 289 -4.64 6.89 30.55
C LEU A 289 -5.92 6.71 29.72
N TRP A 290 -5.86 5.90 28.67
CA TRP A 290 -7.00 5.61 27.82
C TRP A 290 -7.84 4.47 28.41
N HIS A 291 -8.89 4.07 27.69
CA HIS A 291 -9.64 2.88 28.06
C HIS A 291 -8.71 1.67 28.27
N PRO A 292 -8.90 0.82 29.31
CA PRO A 292 -8.01 -0.31 29.62
C PRO A 292 -7.72 -1.22 28.43
N ALA A 293 -8.68 -1.42 27.51
CA ALA A 293 -8.50 -2.20 26.31
C ALA A 293 -7.36 -1.68 25.41
N ALA A 294 -7.08 -0.38 25.38
CA ALA A 294 -6.00 0.19 24.56
C ALA A 294 -4.63 -0.33 25.03
N ALA A 295 -4.36 -0.28 26.33
CA ALA A 295 -3.11 -0.77 26.90
C ALA A 295 -2.98 -2.31 26.77
N GLU A 296 -4.09 -3.04 26.87
CA GLU A 296 -4.14 -4.49 26.66
C GLU A 296 -3.83 -4.86 25.19
N ILE A 297 -4.48 -4.19 24.25
CA ILE A 297 -4.22 -4.41 22.81
C ILE A 297 -2.75 -4.17 22.51
N VAL A 298 -2.19 -3.02 22.89
CA VAL A 298 -0.80 -2.70 22.65
C VAL A 298 0.16 -3.67 23.36
N GLY A 299 -0.15 -4.04 24.60
CA GLY A 299 0.66 -4.98 25.40
C GLY A 299 0.78 -6.38 24.79
N ARG A 300 -0.22 -6.81 24.00
CA ARG A 300 -0.27 -8.12 23.34
C ARG A 300 0.31 -8.13 21.92
N MET A 301 0.95 -7.04 21.48
CA MET A 301 1.61 -7.01 20.18
C MET A 301 2.66 -8.11 20.06
N ASP A 302 2.62 -8.82 18.95
CA ASP A 302 3.66 -9.74 18.51
C ASP A 302 4.92 -8.93 18.15
N LEU A 303 5.99 -9.10 18.94
CA LEU A 303 7.23 -8.34 18.78
C LEU A 303 7.88 -8.54 17.42
N ASP A 304 7.80 -9.75 16.86
CA ASP A 304 8.35 -10.05 15.54
C ASP A 304 7.60 -9.36 14.40
N SER A 305 6.38 -8.89 14.68
CA SER A 305 5.55 -8.15 13.74
C SER A 305 5.76 -6.63 13.79
N ILE A 306 6.49 -6.12 14.77
CA ILE A 306 6.70 -4.68 14.92
C ILE A 306 7.67 -4.18 13.85
N PHE A 307 7.27 -3.13 13.15
CA PHE A 307 8.07 -2.46 12.13
C PHE A 307 7.73 -0.98 12.07
N MET A 308 8.59 -0.23 11.41
CA MET A 308 8.45 1.21 11.23
C MET A 308 8.34 1.55 9.75
N ILE A 309 7.46 2.47 9.42
CA ILE A 309 7.37 3.09 8.10
C ILE A 309 7.65 4.59 8.25
N PRO A 310 8.76 5.09 7.69
CA PRO A 310 8.93 6.53 7.53
C PRO A 310 7.96 7.01 6.44
N PHE A 311 7.10 7.96 6.79
CA PHE A 311 6.18 8.54 5.83
C PHE A 311 6.85 9.64 5.04
N GLY A 312 6.38 9.80 3.83
CA GLY A 312 6.74 10.86 2.92
C GLY A 312 5.71 10.94 1.81
N PHE A 313 5.81 11.98 1.02
CA PHE A 313 4.99 12.17 -0.16
C PHE A 313 5.83 12.81 -1.27
N ILE A 314 5.31 12.82 -2.47
CA ILE A 314 5.89 13.57 -3.59
C ILE A 314 4.94 14.70 -3.94
N VAL A 315 5.49 15.86 -4.31
CA VAL A 315 4.66 16.94 -4.85
C VAL A 315 4.11 16.48 -6.19
N PRO A 316 2.79 16.59 -6.43
CA PRO A 316 2.22 16.25 -7.72
C PRO A 316 2.91 16.99 -8.86
N ALA A 317 3.45 16.23 -9.81
CA ALA A 317 4.07 16.81 -11.00
C ALA A 317 3.00 17.49 -11.89
N GLY A 318 3.41 18.49 -12.64
CA GLY A 318 2.58 19.03 -13.71
C GLY A 318 2.31 18.02 -14.82
N THR A 319 1.93 18.52 -15.99
CA THR A 319 1.86 17.70 -17.19
C THR A 319 3.26 17.52 -17.79
N TRP A 320 3.52 16.33 -18.31
CA TRP A 320 4.74 16.00 -19.04
C TRP A 320 4.40 15.31 -20.35
N GLU A 321 5.32 15.35 -21.31
CA GLU A 321 5.13 14.69 -22.61
C GLU A 321 5.15 13.16 -22.45
N PRO A 322 4.14 12.46 -22.97
CA PRO A 322 4.13 10.99 -22.96
C PRO A 322 5.33 10.42 -23.71
N SER A 323 5.85 9.32 -23.22
CA SER A 323 6.91 8.57 -23.88
C SER A 323 6.73 7.05 -23.66
N ARG A 324 7.74 6.27 -24.00
CA ARG A 324 7.74 4.81 -23.73
C ARG A 324 7.96 4.47 -22.25
N VAL A 325 8.13 5.49 -21.41
CA VAL A 325 8.34 5.35 -19.97
C VAL A 325 7.22 6.01 -19.22
N THR A 326 6.57 5.29 -18.32
CA THR A 326 5.51 5.83 -17.45
C THR A 326 5.68 5.40 -15.99
N LEU A 327 4.88 5.96 -15.10
CA LEU A 327 4.92 5.75 -13.64
C LEU A 327 3.56 5.30 -13.13
N VAL A 328 3.53 4.41 -12.12
CA VAL A 328 2.30 3.94 -11.45
C VAL A 328 2.46 3.94 -9.93
N GLY A 329 1.38 4.16 -9.21
CA GLY A 329 1.32 4.11 -7.76
C GLY A 329 2.27 5.09 -7.07
N ASP A 330 2.93 4.66 -6.00
CA ASP A 330 3.82 5.52 -5.21
C ASP A 330 5.01 6.09 -6.01
N ALA A 331 5.33 5.53 -7.17
CA ALA A 331 6.33 6.12 -8.05
C ALA A 331 5.79 7.39 -8.73
N ALA A 332 4.48 7.49 -8.96
CA ALA A 332 3.81 8.61 -9.61
C ALA A 332 3.23 9.63 -8.60
N HIS A 333 2.64 9.15 -7.48
CA HIS A 333 1.83 10.00 -6.59
C HIS A 333 1.86 9.52 -5.13
N ALA A 334 3.04 9.13 -4.61
CA ALA A 334 3.16 8.78 -3.19
C ALA A 334 2.53 9.86 -2.30
N MET A 335 1.65 9.44 -1.39
CA MET A 335 0.85 10.32 -0.53
C MET A 335 0.90 9.84 0.92
N LEU A 336 0.45 10.69 1.85
CA LEU A 336 0.32 10.30 3.25
C LEU A 336 -0.77 9.23 3.42
N PRO A 337 -0.60 8.28 4.35
CA PRO A 337 -1.52 7.14 4.49
C PRO A 337 -2.84 7.49 5.19
N THR A 338 -3.09 8.75 5.48
CA THR A 338 -4.19 9.25 6.32
C THR A 338 -5.59 8.87 5.85
N LEU A 339 -5.78 8.67 4.55
CA LEU A 339 -7.07 8.27 3.95
C LEU A 339 -7.10 6.82 3.48
N GLY A 340 -6.01 6.06 3.60
CA GLY A 340 -5.94 4.66 3.13
C GLY A 340 -6.07 4.49 1.60
N MET A 341 -5.84 5.55 0.82
CA MET A 341 -6.07 5.58 -0.63
C MET A 341 -4.90 5.05 -1.47
N GLY A 342 -3.65 5.13 -0.98
CA GLY A 342 -2.46 4.88 -1.80
C GLY A 342 -2.45 3.52 -2.52
N ALA A 343 -2.72 2.42 -1.82
CA ALA A 343 -2.74 1.08 -2.43
C ALA A 343 -3.90 0.91 -3.44
N ASN A 344 -5.05 1.52 -3.17
CA ASN A 344 -6.22 1.48 -4.04
C ASN A 344 -5.99 2.22 -5.36
N LEU A 345 -5.42 3.42 -5.29
CA LEU A 345 -5.05 4.20 -6.46
C LEU A 345 -3.93 3.52 -7.25
N ALA A 346 -2.95 2.91 -6.56
CA ALA A 346 -1.87 2.18 -7.21
C ALA A 346 -2.37 0.97 -8.04
N LEU A 347 -3.41 0.27 -7.57
CA LEU A 347 -4.05 -0.81 -8.32
C LEU A 347 -4.94 -0.27 -9.45
N ARG A 348 -5.64 0.84 -9.22
CA ARG A 348 -6.40 1.53 -10.26
C ARG A 348 -5.48 2.02 -11.40
N ASP A 349 -4.32 2.55 -11.08
CA ASP A 349 -3.33 2.92 -12.09
C ASP A 349 -2.94 1.73 -12.96
N ALA A 350 -2.68 0.58 -12.33
CA ALA A 350 -2.36 -0.65 -13.05
C ALA A 350 -3.50 -1.05 -14.00
N GLU A 351 -4.75 -1.01 -13.52
CA GLU A 351 -5.93 -1.27 -14.34
C GLU A 351 -6.03 -0.31 -15.53
N LYS A 352 -5.95 1.01 -15.27
CA LYS A 352 -6.12 2.02 -16.32
C LYS A 352 -5.00 1.99 -17.35
N LEU A 353 -3.76 1.78 -16.92
CA LEU A 353 -2.64 1.60 -17.86
C LEU A 353 -2.85 0.38 -18.76
N VAL A 354 -3.22 -0.77 -18.18
CA VAL A 354 -3.50 -1.99 -18.96
C VAL A 354 -4.68 -1.77 -19.91
N GLU A 355 -5.77 -1.17 -19.43
CA GLU A 355 -6.95 -0.85 -20.26
C GLU A 355 -6.58 0.00 -21.47
N GLN A 356 -5.79 1.06 -21.29
CA GLN A 356 -5.35 1.96 -22.36
C GLN A 356 -4.43 1.22 -23.36
N LEU A 357 -3.50 0.41 -22.88
CA LEU A 357 -2.61 -0.37 -23.74
C LEU A 357 -3.34 -1.44 -24.56
N VAL A 358 -4.37 -2.06 -23.99
CA VAL A 358 -5.18 -3.08 -24.70
C VAL A 358 -6.09 -2.46 -25.76
N ARG A 359 -6.69 -1.30 -25.47
CA ARG A 359 -7.62 -0.62 -26.40
C ARG A 359 -6.93 0.24 -27.44
N GLY A 360 -5.74 0.74 -27.15
CA GLY A 360 -5.02 1.64 -28.00
C GLY A 360 -4.52 1.01 -29.30
N THR A 361 -3.96 1.85 -30.17
CA THR A 361 -3.25 1.45 -31.39
C THR A 361 -1.80 1.93 -31.38
N ASP A 362 -1.49 2.94 -30.59
CA ASP A 362 -0.16 3.49 -30.33
C ASP A 362 0.13 3.44 -28.82
N PRO A 363 1.21 2.77 -28.40
CA PRO A 363 1.56 2.63 -26.99
C PRO A 363 1.85 3.95 -26.29
N VAL A 364 2.48 4.92 -26.96
CA VAL A 364 2.81 6.23 -26.37
C VAL A 364 1.55 7.07 -26.16
N ALA A 365 0.63 7.06 -27.12
CA ALA A 365 -0.65 7.71 -26.98
C ALA A 365 -1.50 7.06 -25.86
N ALA A 366 -1.46 5.74 -25.72
CA ALA A 366 -2.12 4.99 -24.66
C ALA A 366 -1.58 5.39 -23.26
N ILE A 367 -0.25 5.51 -23.13
CA ILE A 367 0.39 6.03 -21.91
C ILE A 367 -0.09 7.45 -21.62
N GLY A 368 -0.13 8.33 -22.59
CA GLY A 368 -0.63 9.70 -22.42
C GLY A 368 -2.07 9.77 -21.91
N GLY A 369 -2.94 8.89 -22.43
CA GLY A 369 -4.32 8.74 -21.95
C GLY A 369 -4.39 8.27 -20.49
N TYR A 370 -3.59 7.29 -20.13
CA TYR A 370 -3.46 6.81 -18.74
C TYR A 370 -2.94 7.91 -17.81
N GLU A 371 -1.85 8.58 -18.17
CA GLU A 371 -1.22 9.62 -17.33
C GLU A 371 -2.15 10.80 -17.07
N LYS A 372 -3.00 11.15 -18.06
CA LYS A 372 -4.05 12.15 -17.87
C LYS A 372 -5.09 11.70 -16.84
N ASP A 373 -5.65 10.49 -17.01
CA ASP A 373 -6.65 9.91 -16.08
C ASP A 373 -6.07 9.79 -14.67
N MET A 374 -4.82 9.31 -14.53
CA MET A 374 -4.14 9.18 -13.24
C MET A 374 -4.07 10.53 -12.52
N ARG A 375 -3.64 11.60 -13.19
CA ARG A 375 -3.55 12.94 -12.58
C ARG A 375 -4.93 13.48 -12.16
N GLU A 376 -5.94 13.30 -13.00
CA GLU A 376 -7.31 13.76 -12.72
C GLU A 376 -7.91 13.08 -11.48
N VAL A 377 -7.53 11.84 -11.20
CA VAL A 377 -8.08 11.06 -10.08
C VAL A 377 -7.17 11.07 -8.86
N ALA A 378 -5.88 10.79 -9.00
CA ALA A 378 -5.00 10.61 -7.85
C ALA A 378 -4.60 11.93 -7.17
N TYR A 379 -4.41 13.03 -7.92
CA TYR A 379 -3.96 14.29 -7.36
C TYR A 379 -4.97 14.97 -6.41
N PRO A 380 -6.29 14.96 -6.67
CA PRO A 380 -7.26 15.39 -5.67
C PRO A 380 -7.16 14.63 -4.35
N PHE A 381 -7.03 13.29 -4.38
CA PHE A 381 -6.84 12.51 -3.16
C PHE A 381 -5.52 12.83 -2.47
N HIS A 382 -4.45 13.06 -3.24
CA HIS A 382 -3.17 13.49 -2.67
C HIS A 382 -3.33 14.80 -1.88
N ALA A 383 -3.97 15.81 -2.46
CA ALA A 383 -4.26 17.10 -1.79
C ALA A 383 -5.10 16.88 -0.52
N MET A 384 -6.14 16.04 -0.58
CA MET A 384 -6.97 15.71 0.59
C MET A 384 -6.16 15.06 1.71
N THR A 385 -5.15 14.22 1.42
CA THR A 385 -4.32 13.62 2.46
C THR A 385 -3.49 14.66 3.21
N LEU A 386 -3.00 15.69 2.51
CA LEU A 386 -2.25 16.79 3.12
C LEU A 386 -3.14 17.70 3.98
N ASP A 387 -4.34 18.01 3.50
CA ASP A 387 -5.30 18.82 4.26
C ASP A 387 -5.83 18.07 5.49
N HIS A 388 -6.09 16.80 5.36
CA HIS A 388 -6.48 15.96 6.49
C HIS A 388 -5.35 15.90 7.55
N ASP A 389 -4.09 15.79 7.15
CA ASP A 389 -2.97 15.79 8.08
C ASP A 389 -2.82 17.12 8.81
N LYS A 390 -3.01 18.27 8.14
CA LYS A 390 -3.03 19.59 8.77
C LYS A 390 -4.12 19.72 9.82
N ASN A 391 -5.32 19.23 9.53
CA ASN A 391 -6.51 19.40 10.38
C ASN A 391 -6.54 18.41 11.55
N PHE A 392 -6.05 17.18 11.35
CA PHE A 392 -6.08 16.10 12.35
C PHE A 392 -4.69 15.70 12.85
N GLY A 393 -3.62 16.16 12.17
CA GLY A 393 -2.23 15.81 12.41
C GLY A 393 -1.47 16.74 13.34
N GLY A 394 -2.03 17.90 13.68
CA GLY A 394 -1.34 18.91 14.49
C GLY A 394 -0.18 19.60 13.76
N GLY A 395 -0.32 19.87 12.47
CA GLY A 395 0.55 20.81 11.74
C GLY A 395 1.99 20.34 11.51
N ALA A 396 2.24 19.07 11.34
CA ALA A 396 3.60 18.54 11.07
C ALA A 396 4.26 19.11 9.79
N LEU A 397 3.46 19.72 8.91
CA LEU A 397 3.95 20.34 7.64
C LEU A 397 4.17 21.86 7.72
N ALA A 398 3.73 22.53 8.79
CA ALA A 398 3.82 23.99 8.89
C ALA A 398 5.25 24.53 9.08
N GLU A 399 6.19 23.71 9.53
CA GLU A 399 7.54 24.17 9.87
C GLU A 399 8.58 23.92 8.77
N SER A 400 8.26 23.21 7.67
CA SER A 400 9.24 22.90 6.61
C SER A 400 9.22 23.89 5.42
N HIS A 401 8.24 24.80 5.33
CA HIS A 401 8.14 25.74 4.23
C HIS A 401 8.66 27.15 4.52
N ASP A 402 8.98 27.50 5.80
CA ASP A 402 9.52 28.80 6.17
C ASP A 402 11.08 28.80 6.34
N ALA A 403 11.76 27.70 5.98
CA ALA A 403 13.21 27.62 5.99
C ALA A 403 13.76 27.42 4.57
N GLY A 404 13.59 28.43 3.73
CA GLY A 404 14.14 28.46 2.38
C GLY A 404 14.35 29.88 1.90
#